data_ac24ca30ea034c9bba99a11c78434c22
#
_entry.id   ac24ca30ea034c9bba99a11c78434c22
#
_cell.length_a   1.000
_cell.length_b   1.000
_cell.length_c   1.000
_cell.angle_alpha   90.00
_cell.angle_beta   90.00
_cell.angle_gamma   90.00
#
_symmetry.space_group_name_H-M   'P 1'
#
loop_
_entity.id
_entity.type
_entity.pdbx_description
1 polymer ?
#
loop_
_entity_poly.entity_id
_entity_poly.type
_entity_poly.pdbx_seq_one_letter_code
_entity_poly.pdbx_strand_id
1 'polypeptide(L)'
;MSTDQNKIARRASASDSESESRSRKLLAEGALIGWIALCIILLLALLTYSSADPGWSHTGSRQDVANLVGPVGAWLSDVFFSLFGGMAFLFPLLLAIRASQILRTHFLDEREGFDSVSFILRVIGFGLVMISATSLANIQYLDNLAHYPFGSGGILGSKIGE
;
A
#
# COMPACT_ATOMS: atom_id res chain seq x y z
N MET A 1 -24.64 -51.17 11.58
CA MET A 1 -23.64 -50.42 12.34
C MET A 1 -22.73 -49.52 11.47
N SER A 2 -22.48 -49.88 10.20
CA SER A 2 -21.60 -49.12 9.27
C SER A 2 -22.22 -47.82 8.73
N THR A 3 -23.52 -47.73 8.57
CA THR A 3 -24.21 -46.58 7.93
C THR A 3 -24.25 -45.32 8.81
N ASP A 4 -24.34 -45.48 10.13
CA ASP A 4 -24.39 -44.35 11.05
C ASP A 4 -23.01 -43.71 11.26
N GLN A 5 -21.95 -44.47 11.29
CA GLN A 5 -20.59 -43.94 11.35
C GLN A 5 -20.24 -43.13 10.10
N ASN A 6 -20.71 -43.58 8.93
CA ASN A 6 -20.49 -42.84 7.66
C ASN A 6 -21.29 -41.52 7.61
N LYS A 7 -22.48 -41.48 8.22
CA LYS A 7 -23.27 -40.25 8.36
C LYS A 7 -22.60 -39.23 9.33
N ILE A 8 -22.07 -39.72 10.44
CA ILE A 8 -21.37 -38.88 11.42
C ILE A 8 -20.10 -38.30 10.81
N ALA A 9 -19.29 -39.11 10.11
CA ALA A 9 -18.08 -38.65 9.42
C ALA A 9 -18.36 -37.60 8.34
N ARG A 10 -19.44 -37.80 7.55
CA ARG A 10 -19.87 -36.82 6.54
C ARG A 10 -20.36 -35.50 7.16
N ARG A 11 -21.04 -35.55 8.30
CA ARG A 11 -21.47 -34.33 9.01
C ARG A 11 -20.29 -33.59 9.63
N ALA A 12 -19.30 -34.28 10.19
CA ALA A 12 -18.09 -33.68 10.71
C ALA A 12 -17.27 -33.00 9.60
N SER A 13 -17.05 -33.69 8.46
CA SER A 13 -16.34 -33.10 7.33
C SER A 13 -17.10 -31.92 6.69
N ALA A 14 -18.42 -31.93 6.69
CA ALA A 14 -19.22 -30.81 6.21
C ALA A 14 -19.12 -29.57 7.15
N SER A 15 -19.17 -29.83 8.48
CA SER A 15 -19.01 -28.74 9.47
C SER A 15 -17.60 -28.11 9.44
N ASP A 16 -16.58 -28.94 9.22
CA ASP A 16 -15.19 -28.47 9.12
C ASP A 16 -14.99 -27.63 7.84
N SER A 17 -15.53 -28.07 6.70
CA SER A 17 -15.46 -27.31 5.44
C SER A 17 -16.24 -26.00 5.51
N GLU A 18 -17.36 -25.97 6.21
CA GLU A 18 -18.18 -24.77 6.41
C GLU A 18 -17.48 -23.76 7.33
N SER A 19 -16.84 -24.23 8.39
CA SER A 19 -16.04 -23.39 9.30
C SER A 19 -14.80 -22.80 8.62
N GLU A 20 -14.09 -23.59 7.81
CA GLU A 20 -12.96 -23.11 6.99
C GLU A 20 -13.40 -22.05 5.97
N SER A 21 -14.50 -22.27 5.28
CA SER A 21 -15.04 -21.31 4.31
C SER A 21 -15.41 -19.99 4.99
N ARG A 22 -16.03 -20.04 6.16
CA ARG A 22 -16.40 -18.87 6.95
C ARG A 22 -15.18 -18.10 7.44
N SER A 23 -14.17 -18.80 7.95
CA SER A 23 -12.92 -18.20 8.39
C SER A 23 -12.17 -17.50 7.26
N ARG A 24 -12.12 -18.09 6.07
CA ARG A 24 -11.51 -17.48 4.88
C ARG A 24 -12.24 -16.21 4.44
N LYS A 25 -13.58 -16.19 4.50
CA LYS A 25 -14.37 -14.98 4.19
C LYS A 25 -14.09 -13.86 5.18
N LEU A 26 -14.09 -14.15 6.48
CA LEU A 26 -13.77 -13.15 7.51
C LEU A 26 -12.35 -12.59 7.37
N LEU A 27 -11.37 -13.43 7.03
CA LEU A 27 -10.00 -12.98 6.77
C LEU A 27 -9.91 -12.08 5.53
N ALA A 28 -10.65 -12.39 4.46
CA ALA A 28 -10.67 -11.57 3.24
C ALA A 28 -11.35 -10.21 3.50
N GLU A 29 -12.44 -10.19 4.25
CA GLU A 29 -13.11 -8.95 4.67
C GLU A 29 -12.20 -8.09 5.57
N GLY A 30 -11.54 -8.71 6.54
CA GLY A 30 -10.58 -8.02 7.40
C GLY A 30 -9.38 -7.46 6.61
N ALA A 31 -8.86 -8.23 5.66
CA ALA A 31 -7.78 -7.78 4.77
C ALA A 31 -8.22 -6.59 3.90
N LEU A 32 -9.43 -6.63 3.35
CA LEU A 32 -9.98 -5.53 2.55
C LEU A 32 -10.06 -4.22 3.38
N ILE A 33 -10.63 -4.31 4.58
CA ILE A 33 -10.71 -3.16 5.49
C ILE A 33 -9.31 -2.65 5.83
N GLY A 34 -8.37 -3.55 6.12
CA GLY A 34 -6.97 -3.20 6.39
C GLY A 34 -6.29 -2.48 5.21
N TRP A 35 -6.48 -2.95 3.97
CA TRP A 35 -5.92 -2.31 2.77
C TRP A 35 -6.53 -0.93 2.51
N ILE A 36 -7.84 -0.77 2.71
CA ILE A 36 -8.52 0.52 2.56
C ILE A 36 -8.03 1.51 3.63
N ALA A 37 -7.97 1.08 4.88
CA ALA A 37 -7.49 1.90 5.98
C ALA A 37 -6.04 2.36 5.73
N LEU A 38 -5.15 1.44 5.33
CA LEU A 38 -3.76 1.75 5.01
C LEU A 38 -3.65 2.74 3.85
N CYS A 39 -4.47 2.58 2.80
CA CYS A 39 -4.53 3.50 1.68
C CYS A 39 -4.93 4.91 2.12
N ILE A 40 -5.97 5.03 2.95
CA ILE A 40 -6.45 6.32 3.45
C ILE A 40 -5.41 6.98 4.36
N ILE A 41 -4.83 6.23 5.29
CA ILE A 41 -3.80 6.73 6.21
C ILE A 41 -2.58 7.24 5.43
N LEU A 42 -2.08 6.46 4.47
CA LEU A 42 -0.94 6.87 3.66
C LEU A 42 -1.28 8.09 2.79
N LEU A 43 -2.45 8.11 2.19
CA LEU A 43 -2.90 9.24 1.37
C LEU A 43 -3.01 10.51 2.22
N LEU A 44 -3.62 10.45 3.41
CA LEU A 44 -3.72 11.59 4.33
C LEU A 44 -2.35 12.05 4.80
N ALA A 45 -1.44 11.13 5.14
CA ALA A 45 -0.09 11.47 5.54
C ALA A 45 0.64 12.25 4.43
N LEU A 46 0.54 11.81 3.17
CA LEU A 46 1.17 12.49 2.03
C LEU A 46 0.48 13.83 1.68
N LEU A 47 -0.85 13.89 1.70
CA LEU A 47 -1.60 15.12 1.39
C LEU A 47 -1.40 16.23 2.43
N THR A 48 -1.15 15.85 3.69
CA THR A 48 -0.96 16.79 4.78
C THR A 48 0.50 16.92 5.20
N TYR A 49 1.43 16.57 4.32
CA TYR A 49 2.84 16.76 4.53
C TYR A 49 3.18 18.24 4.74
N SER A 50 4.02 18.49 5.73
CA SER A 50 4.58 19.81 6.01
C SER A 50 6.08 19.70 6.29
N SER A 51 6.89 20.46 5.59
CA SER A 51 8.34 20.53 5.83
C SER A 51 8.72 21.18 7.18
N ALA A 52 7.73 21.76 7.89
CA ALA A 52 7.92 22.28 9.24
C ALA A 52 7.76 21.22 10.32
N ASP A 53 7.13 20.07 10.03
CA ASP A 53 6.96 18.98 10.96
C ASP A 53 8.26 18.20 11.14
N PRO A 54 8.52 17.61 12.32
CA PRO A 54 9.67 16.73 12.50
C PRO A 54 9.54 15.48 11.61
N GLY A 55 10.56 15.21 10.84
CA GLY A 55 10.60 14.11 9.88
C GLY A 55 11.87 13.27 9.99
N TRP A 56 12.13 12.46 8.97
CA TRP A 56 13.35 11.68 8.84
C TRP A 56 14.53 12.55 8.35
N SER A 57 14.26 13.48 7.43
CA SER A 57 15.28 14.31 6.79
C SER A 57 15.64 15.54 7.62
N HIS A 58 14.81 15.94 8.56
CA HIS A 58 14.97 17.15 9.37
C HIS A 58 14.25 17.05 10.72
N THR A 59 14.69 17.88 11.68
CA THR A 59 14.15 17.89 13.05
C THR A 59 12.85 18.67 13.19
N GLY A 60 12.41 19.36 12.14
CA GLY A 60 11.24 20.23 12.18
C GLY A 60 11.49 21.55 12.94
N SER A 61 10.64 22.52 12.68
CA SER A 61 10.66 23.83 13.35
C SER A 61 9.43 24.08 14.22
N ARG A 62 8.43 23.20 14.18
CA ARG A 62 7.17 23.29 14.93
C ARG A 62 7.20 22.43 16.19
N GLN A 63 6.53 22.94 17.24
CA GLN A 63 6.24 22.16 18.44
C GLN A 63 5.03 21.22 18.23
N ASP A 64 4.03 21.68 17.46
CA ASP A 64 2.84 20.89 17.12
C ASP A 64 2.93 20.39 15.69
N VAL A 65 2.66 19.07 15.49
CA VAL A 65 2.68 18.42 14.19
C VAL A 65 1.42 18.81 13.41
N ALA A 66 1.61 19.33 12.18
CA ALA A 66 0.51 19.71 11.29
C ALA A 66 -0.09 18.51 10.53
N ASN A 67 0.66 17.44 10.37
CA ASN A 67 0.20 16.25 9.66
C ASN A 67 -1.01 15.62 10.35
N LEU A 68 -2.11 15.39 9.59
CA LEU A 68 -3.36 14.83 10.13
C LEU A 68 -3.21 13.42 10.71
N VAL A 69 -2.22 12.67 10.28
CA VAL A 69 -1.90 11.33 10.82
C VAL A 69 -0.99 11.44 12.06
N GLY A 70 -0.61 12.65 12.43
CA GLY A 70 0.26 12.92 13.56
C GLY A 70 1.75 12.68 13.26
N PRO A 71 2.60 12.51 14.31
CA PRO A 71 4.05 12.38 14.14
C PRO A 71 4.48 11.22 13.25
N VAL A 72 3.75 10.10 13.29
CA VAL A 72 4.02 8.94 12.45
C VAL A 72 3.75 9.26 10.98
N GLY A 73 2.66 9.99 10.69
CA GLY A 73 2.34 10.44 9.34
C GLY A 73 3.36 11.45 8.80
N ALA A 74 3.80 12.40 9.64
CA ALA A 74 4.82 13.37 9.28
C ALA A 74 6.14 12.66 8.93
N TRP A 75 6.59 11.74 9.77
CA TRP A 75 7.81 10.97 9.53
C TRP A 75 7.70 10.09 8.28
N LEU A 76 6.58 9.40 8.12
CA LEU A 76 6.34 8.51 6.98
C LEU A 76 6.30 9.29 5.66
N SER A 77 5.56 10.40 5.61
CA SER A 77 5.46 11.23 4.41
C SER A 77 6.81 11.87 4.05
N ASP A 78 7.61 12.29 5.04
CA ASP A 78 8.95 12.81 4.81
C ASP A 78 9.88 11.75 4.21
N VAL A 79 9.86 10.51 4.69
CA VAL A 79 10.61 9.39 4.07
C VAL A 79 10.19 9.17 2.62
N PHE A 80 8.89 9.10 2.35
CA PHE A 80 8.38 8.86 1.01
C PHE A 80 8.73 10.00 0.04
N PHE A 81 8.59 11.25 0.46
CA PHE A 81 8.96 12.39 -0.38
C PHE A 81 10.46 12.54 -0.53
N SER A 82 11.24 12.22 0.48
CA SER A 82 12.69 12.22 0.39
C SER A 82 13.21 11.18 -0.61
N LEU A 83 12.64 9.99 -0.63
CA LEU A 83 13.07 8.91 -1.51
C LEU A 83 12.52 9.05 -2.93
N PHE A 84 11.23 9.33 -3.09
CA PHE A 84 10.49 9.21 -4.35
C PHE A 84 9.99 10.56 -4.87
N GLY A 85 10.13 11.64 -4.10
CA GLY A 85 9.56 12.94 -4.47
C GLY A 85 8.05 12.86 -4.69
N GLY A 86 7.54 13.59 -5.67
CA GLY A 86 6.11 13.58 -6.03
C GLY A 86 5.57 12.22 -6.45
N MET A 87 6.44 11.27 -6.85
CA MET A 87 6.04 9.90 -7.22
C MET A 87 5.60 9.07 -6.01
N ALA A 88 5.80 9.56 -4.79
CA ALA A 88 5.30 8.94 -3.55
C ALA A 88 3.79 8.64 -3.60
N PHE A 89 3.01 9.46 -4.32
CA PHE A 89 1.56 9.24 -4.50
C PHE A 89 1.19 7.97 -5.29
N LEU A 90 2.13 7.33 -5.97
CA LEU A 90 1.90 6.04 -6.62
C LEU A 90 1.67 4.91 -5.61
N PHE A 91 2.17 5.03 -4.37
CA PHE A 91 1.96 4.02 -3.32
C PHE A 91 0.50 3.91 -2.87
N PRO A 92 -0.19 4.99 -2.44
CA PRO A 92 -1.62 4.89 -2.13
C PRO A 92 -2.46 4.49 -3.35
N LEU A 93 -2.08 4.89 -4.57
CA LEU A 93 -2.75 4.42 -5.79
C LEU A 93 -2.65 2.89 -5.95
N LEU A 94 -1.46 2.33 -5.74
CA LEU A 94 -1.24 0.87 -5.79
C LEU A 94 -2.05 0.15 -4.71
N LEU A 95 -2.10 0.70 -3.49
CA LEU A 95 -2.92 0.15 -2.41
C LEU A 95 -4.42 0.18 -2.76
N ALA A 96 -4.90 1.26 -3.38
CA ALA A 96 -6.28 1.37 -3.85
C ALA A 96 -6.61 0.33 -4.94
N ILE A 97 -5.70 0.10 -5.89
CA ILE A 97 -5.83 -0.96 -6.90
C ILE A 97 -5.90 -2.33 -6.23
N ARG A 98 -5.07 -2.60 -5.23
CA ARG A 98 -5.11 -3.85 -4.46
C ARG A 98 -6.42 -4.03 -3.71
N ALA A 99 -6.89 -3.01 -3.02
CA ALA A 99 -8.18 -3.04 -2.35
C ALA A 99 -9.32 -3.33 -3.33
N SER A 100 -9.31 -2.70 -4.51
CA SER A 100 -10.32 -2.92 -5.55
C SER A 100 -10.28 -4.35 -6.13
N GLN A 101 -9.10 -4.96 -6.27
CA GLN A 101 -8.95 -6.35 -6.72
C GLN A 101 -9.52 -7.32 -5.68
N ILE A 102 -9.20 -7.13 -4.39
CA ILE A 102 -9.76 -7.95 -3.31
C ILE A 102 -11.29 -7.81 -3.28
N LEU A 103 -11.80 -6.60 -3.46
CA LEU A 103 -13.24 -6.34 -3.51
C LEU A 103 -13.91 -7.11 -4.67
N ARG A 104 -13.32 -7.06 -5.86
CA ARG A 104 -13.84 -7.76 -7.05
C ARG A 104 -13.84 -9.28 -6.85
N THR A 105 -12.76 -9.87 -6.37
CA THR A 105 -12.70 -11.31 -6.11
C THR A 105 -13.70 -11.76 -5.04
N HIS A 106 -13.97 -10.90 -4.06
CA HIS A 106 -14.95 -11.21 -3.01
C HIS A 106 -16.40 -11.18 -3.51
N PHE A 107 -16.75 -10.22 -4.38
CA PHE A 107 -18.13 -10.07 -4.89
C PHE A 107 -18.41 -10.87 -6.16
N LEU A 108 -17.41 -11.18 -6.98
CA LEU A 108 -17.60 -11.85 -8.28
C LEU A 108 -17.28 -13.34 -8.25
N ASP A 109 -16.95 -13.90 -7.07
CA ASP A 109 -16.59 -15.32 -6.87
C ASP A 109 -15.49 -15.86 -7.82
N GLU A 110 -14.67 -14.94 -8.37
CA GLU A 110 -13.50 -15.29 -9.15
C GLU A 110 -12.37 -15.70 -8.21
N ARG A 111 -12.25 -17.01 -8.02
CA ARG A 111 -11.16 -17.61 -7.25
C ARG A 111 -9.86 -17.59 -8.06
N GLU A 112 -9.22 -16.45 -8.16
CA GLU A 112 -7.80 -16.44 -8.52
C GLU A 112 -7.00 -16.91 -7.30
N GLY A 113 -6.40 -18.10 -7.39
CA GLY A 113 -5.42 -18.57 -6.42
C GLY A 113 -4.26 -17.57 -6.33
N PHE A 114 -3.63 -17.44 -5.15
CA PHE A 114 -2.44 -16.62 -4.99
C PHE A 114 -1.31 -17.19 -5.86
N ASP A 115 -1.05 -16.55 -6.99
CA ASP A 115 0.06 -16.88 -7.87
C ASP A 115 1.29 -16.04 -7.49
N SER A 116 2.25 -16.71 -6.86
CA SER A 116 3.50 -16.10 -6.40
C SER A 116 4.29 -15.46 -7.57
N VAL A 117 4.23 -16.06 -8.76
CA VAL A 117 4.94 -15.54 -9.94
C VAL A 117 4.33 -14.21 -10.38
N SER A 118 3.01 -14.16 -10.49
CA SER A 118 2.29 -12.92 -10.81
C SER A 118 2.53 -11.82 -9.77
N PHE A 119 2.64 -12.19 -8.48
CA PHE A 119 2.98 -11.23 -7.43
C PHE A 119 4.39 -10.64 -7.63
N ILE A 120 5.40 -11.48 -7.85
CA ILE A 120 6.80 -11.06 -8.06
C ILE A 120 6.89 -10.15 -9.31
N LEU A 121 6.26 -10.54 -10.41
CA LEU A 121 6.24 -9.73 -11.64
C LEU A 121 5.60 -8.36 -11.43
N ARG A 122 4.54 -8.27 -10.64
CA ARG A 122 3.90 -6.99 -10.29
C ARG A 122 4.81 -6.11 -9.43
N VAL A 123 5.53 -6.69 -8.45
CA VAL A 123 6.49 -5.96 -7.61
C VAL A 123 7.66 -5.44 -8.45
N ILE A 124 8.23 -6.28 -9.33
CA ILE A 124 9.30 -5.86 -10.24
C ILE A 124 8.80 -4.76 -11.20
N GLY A 125 7.63 -4.95 -11.80
CA GLY A 125 7.03 -3.95 -12.70
C GLY A 125 6.78 -2.62 -12.01
N PHE A 126 6.27 -2.64 -10.77
CA PHE A 126 6.10 -1.42 -9.97
C PHE A 126 7.44 -0.75 -9.66
N GLY A 127 8.47 -1.52 -9.28
CA GLY A 127 9.82 -1.00 -9.07
C GLY A 127 10.38 -0.31 -10.31
N LEU A 128 10.24 -0.91 -11.49
CA LEU A 128 10.67 -0.32 -12.76
C LEU A 128 9.91 0.97 -13.08
N VAL A 129 8.59 0.99 -12.86
CA VAL A 129 7.78 2.20 -13.03
C VAL A 129 8.24 3.30 -12.07
N MET A 130 8.49 2.98 -10.81
CA MET A 130 8.99 3.95 -9.82
C MET A 130 10.34 4.54 -10.23
N ILE A 131 11.29 3.71 -10.62
CA ILE A 131 12.62 4.14 -11.08
C ILE A 131 12.50 5.06 -12.29
N SER A 132 11.74 4.67 -13.31
CA SER A 132 11.54 5.46 -14.51
C SER A 132 10.81 6.77 -14.23
N ALA A 133 9.75 6.73 -13.41
CA ALA A 133 8.95 7.89 -13.09
C ALA A 133 9.73 8.93 -12.25
N THR A 134 10.52 8.48 -11.26
CA THR A 134 11.35 9.37 -10.44
C THR A 134 12.47 10.02 -11.26
N SER A 135 13.12 9.25 -12.16
CA SER A 135 14.13 9.79 -13.09
C SER A 135 13.53 10.82 -14.04
N LEU A 136 12.38 10.52 -14.65
CA LEU A 136 11.71 11.42 -15.57
C LEU A 136 11.24 12.70 -14.87
N ALA A 137 10.71 12.57 -13.64
CA ALA A 137 10.30 13.71 -12.83
C ALA A 137 11.49 14.62 -12.52
N ASN A 138 12.66 14.06 -12.24
CA ASN A 138 13.87 14.85 -12.00
C ASN A 138 14.31 15.66 -13.23
N ILE A 139 14.18 15.09 -14.43
CA ILE A 139 14.60 15.75 -15.68
C ILE A 139 13.61 16.85 -16.11
N GLN A 140 12.30 16.61 -15.97
CA GLN A 140 11.27 17.51 -16.50
C GLN A 140 10.86 18.65 -15.55
N TYR A 141 10.99 18.46 -14.23
CA TYR A 141 10.44 19.37 -13.22
C TYR A 141 11.49 19.97 -12.30
N LEU A 142 12.71 20.16 -12.79
CA LEU A 142 13.86 20.68 -12.04
C LEU A 142 13.59 22.01 -11.29
N ASP A 143 12.65 22.85 -11.77
CA ASP A 143 12.52 24.22 -11.25
C ASP A 143 11.24 24.53 -10.45
N ASN A 144 10.18 23.70 -10.50
CA ASN A 144 8.86 24.14 -10.02
C ASN A 144 8.31 23.47 -8.76
N LEU A 145 8.96 22.44 -8.22
CA LEU A 145 8.47 21.70 -7.04
C LEU A 145 9.43 21.78 -5.86
N ALA A 146 9.84 22.99 -5.49
CA ALA A 146 10.69 23.28 -4.32
C ALA A 146 10.06 22.93 -2.95
N HIS A 147 8.92 22.22 -2.94
CA HIS A 147 8.21 21.84 -1.69
C HIS A 147 8.67 20.49 -1.11
N TYR A 148 9.43 19.70 -1.86
CA TYR A 148 9.90 18.39 -1.42
C TYR A 148 11.37 18.45 -0.98
N PRO A 149 11.78 17.66 0.05
CA PRO A 149 13.13 17.75 0.64
C PRO A 149 14.28 17.57 -0.35
N PHE A 150 14.11 16.71 -1.37
CA PHE A 150 15.14 16.37 -2.36
C PHE A 150 14.66 16.53 -3.82
N GLY A 151 13.77 17.49 -4.08
CA GLY A 151 13.26 17.77 -5.42
C GLY A 151 12.15 16.84 -5.90
N SER A 152 11.75 16.99 -7.16
CA SER A 152 10.57 16.31 -7.74
C SER A 152 10.70 14.79 -7.84
N GLY A 153 11.90 14.26 -8.05
CA GLY A 153 12.19 12.83 -8.13
C GLY A 153 12.77 12.21 -6.86
N GLY A 154 12.99 13.01 -5.81
CA GLY A 154 13.63 12.58 -4.57
C GLY A 154 15.07 12.10 -4.77
N ILE A 155 15.63 11.43 -3.76
CA ILE A 155 17.01 10.87 -3.80
C ILE A 155 17.16 9.85 -4.94
N LEU A 156 16.15 9.02 -5.19
CA LEU A 156 16.21 8.02 -6.26
C LEU A 156 16.26 8.69 -7.65
N GLY A 157 15.43 9.68 -7.90
CA GLY A 157 15.41 10.40 -9.17
C GLY A 157 16.70 11.16 -9.43
N SER A 158 17.28 11.80 -8.41
CA SER A 158 18.54 12.54 -8.54
C SER A 158 19.74 11.62 -8.83
N LYS A 159 19.81 10.44 -8.19
CA LYS A 159 20.92 9.50 -8.36
C LYS A 159 20.88 8.70 -9.66
N ILE A 160 19.70 8.49 -10.23
CA ILE A 160 19.52 7.71 -11.46
C ILE A 160 19.47 8.63 -12.69
N GLY A 161 19.08 9.90 -12.51
CA GLY A 161 19.02 10.90 -13.57
C GLY A 161 20.32 11.65 -13.85
N GLU A 162 21.37 11.43 -13.04
CA GLU A 162 22.76 11.87 -13.30
C GLU A 162 23.47 10.91 -14.26
#